data_55081559cdfa77af980fe9a6841b1429
#
_entry.id   55081559cdfa77af980fe9a6841b1429
#
_cell.length_a   1.000
_cell.length_b   1.000
_cell.length_c   1.000
_cell.angle_alpha   90.00
_cell.angle_beta   90.00
_cell.angle_gamma   90.00
#
_symmetry.space_group_name_H-M   'P 1'
#
loop_
_entity.id
_entity.type
_entity.pdbx_description
1 polymer ?
#
loop_
_entity_poly.entity_id
_entity_poly.type
_entity_poly.pdbx_seq_one_letter_code
_entity_poly.pdbx_strand_id
1 'polypeptide(L)'
;NANTQEFYPNDIEELKARMKANRKLGGTAAVLVEPVGPESGTRPVPFDFNKKVRDLCDEFGALLIFDEVVTGFRLGMGGAQGYFNVKPDITIFGKCITGGYPMAGGVGGRADVIQCFAAGIGGTGERAYVGGTLSANPLSCLAGYFALQEMERTNAPVIAGQAGDRLTGGLQAIIDRYKLPFVVYNQGSIVHLETSGVMLLDLKNPDKLF
;
A
#
# COMPACT_ATOMS: atom_id res chain seq x y z
N ASN A 1 3.70 9.68 -18.66
CA ASN A 1 2.79 8.92 -19.51
C ASN A 1 1.46 9.67 -19.61
N ALA A 2 0.92 9.82 -20.82
CA ALA A 2 -0.32 10.56 -21.05
C ALA A 2 -1.54 9.95 -20.34
N ASN A 3 -1.49 8.67 -20.01
CA ASN A 3 -2.58 7.91 -19.40
C ASN A 3 -2.39 7.68 -17.89
N THR A 4 -1.36 8.27 -17.28
CA THR A 4 -1.08 8.14 -15.85
C THR A 4 -0.93 9.53 -15.26
N GLN A 5 -1.64 9.77 -14.17
CA GLN A 5 -1.62 11.04 -13.44
C GLN A 5 -1.31 10.74 -11.97
N GLU A 6 -0.52 11.59 -11.36
CA GLU A 6 -0.24 11.54 -9.93
C GLU A 6 -1.09 12.60 -9.21
N PHE A 7 -1.49 12.31 -8.00
CA PHE A 7 -2.11 13.29 -7.10
C PHE A 7 -1.31 13.36 -5.80
N TYR A 8 -1.42 14.49 -5.11
CA TYR A 8 -0.64 14.70 -3.90
C TYR A 8 -1.16 13.78 -2.76
N PRO A 9 -0.27 13.15 -1.98
CA PRO A 9 -0.68 12.32 -0.85
C PRO A 9 -1.62 13.09 0.09
N ASN A 10 -2.66 12.45 0.55
CA ASN A 10 -3.72 13.00 1.42
C ASN A 10 -4.65 14.04 0.78
N ASP A 11 -4.48 14.39 -0.48
CA ASP A 11 -5.34 15.36 -1.14
C ASP A 11 -6.52 14.71 -1.87
N ILE A 12 -7.56 14.43 -1.11
CA ILE A 12 -8.80 13.83 -1.63
C ILE A 12 -9.51 14.78 -2.60
N GLU A 13 -9.44 16.08 -2.37
CA GLU A 13 -10.08 17.07 -3.25
C GLU A 13 -9.37 17.15 -4.60
N GLU A 14 -8.04 17.08 -4.61
CA GLU A 14 -7.27 16.98 -5.84
C GLU A 14 -7.64 15.70 -6.61
N LEU A 15 -7.67 14.54 -5.94
CA LEU A 15 -8.06 13.28 -6.55
C LEU A 15 -9.46 13.40 -7.18
N LYS A 16 -10.43 13.93 -6.44
CA LYS A 16 -11.80 14.13 -6.94
C LYS A 16 -11.85 15.06 -8.14
N ALA A 17 -11.09 16.15 -8.11
CA ALA A 17 -11.02 17.10 -9.24
C ALA A 17 -10.46 16.45 -10.50
N ARG A 18 -9.38 15.63 -10.36
CA ARG A 18 -8.79 14.87 -11.47
C ARG A 18 -9.76 13.84 -12.05
N MET A 19 -10.44 13.07 -11.20
CA MET A 19 -11.43 12.09 -11.64
C MET A 19 -12.61 12.75 -12.37
N LYS A 20 -13.05 13.93 -11.91
CA LYS A 20 -14.05 14.74 -12.64
C LYS A 20 -13.56 15.19 -14.01
N ALA A 21 -12.34 15.70 -14.09
CA ALA A 21 -11.75 16.14 -15.35
C ALA A 21 -11.63 15.00 -16.37
N ASN A 22 -11.24 13.82 -15.88
CA ASN A 22 -11.05 12.62 -16.69
C ASN A 22 -12.35 12.08 -17.32
N ARG A 23 -13.54 12.45 -16.81
CA ARG A 23 -14.82 12.07 -17.44
C ARG A 23 -14.88 12.46 -18.92
N LYS A 24 -14.26 13.59 -19.29
CA LYS A 24 -14.20 14.05 -20.70
C LYS A 24 -13.24 13.21 -21.57
N LEU A 25 -12.40 12.40 -20.94
CA LEU A 25 -11.39 11.57 -21.58
C LEU A 25 -11.73 10.07 -21.53
N GLY A 26 -12.95 9.72 -21.14
CA GLY A 26 -13.39 8.33 -20.98
C GLY A 26 -13.43 7.85 -19.53
N GLY A 27 -13.06 8.70 -18.57
CA GLY A 27 -13.08 8.37 -17.13
C GLY A 27 -11.72 7.96 -16.58
N THR A 28 -11.73 7.56 -15.31
CA THR A 28 -10.58 7.01 -14.60
C THR A 28 -10.77 5.50 -14.46
N ALA A 29 -9.89 4.69 -15.03
CA ALA A 29 -9.99 3.24 -14.96
C ALA A 29 -9.70 2.71 -13.56
N ALA A 30 -8.66 3.23 -12.91
CA ALA A 30 -8.26 2.79 -11.58
C ALA A 30 -7.52 3.90 -10.81
N VAL A 31 -7.57 3.80 -9.48
CA VAL A 31 -6.73 4.56 -8.56
C VAL A 31 -5.84 3.57 -7.81
N LEU A 32 -4.52 3.78 -7.86
CA LEU A 32 -3.54 2.96 -7.15
C LEU A 32 -2.97 3.77 -5.99
N VAL A 33 -2.97 3.18 -4.81
CA VAL A 33 -2.40 3.79 -3.60
C VAL A 33 -1.58 2.77 -2.81
N GLU A 34 -0.50 3.24 -2.18
CA GLU A 34 0.10 2.55 -1.03
C GLU A 34 -0.74 2.90 0.22
N PRO A 35 -1.39 1.94 0.88
CA PRO A 35 -2.42 2.24 1.89
C PRO A 35 -1.94 3.01 3.12
N VAL A 36 -0.66 2.94 3.46
CA VAL A 36 -0.06 3.68 4.58
C VAL A 36 0.54 5.02 4.14
N GLY A 37 0.48 5.32 2.85
CA GLY A 37 1.10 6.45 2.20
C GLY A 37 2.31 6.06 1.37
N PRO A 38 2.74 6.93 0.43
CA PRO A 38 3.81 6.63 -0.52
C PRO A 38 5.12 6.27 0.18
N GLU A 39 5.90 5.44 -0.50
CA GLU A 39 7.18 4.92 -0.01
C GLU A 39 7.04 4.26 1.37
N SER A 40 6.03 3.39 1.49
CA SER A 40 5.75 2.63 2.72
C SER A 40 5.41 3.51 3.93
N GLY A 41 4.82 4.68 3.71
CA GLY A 41 4.38 5.58 4.75
C GLY A 41 5.41 6.61 5.17
N THR A 42 6.42 6.91 4.35
CA THR A 42 7.30 8.08 4.57
C THR A 42 6.52 9.40 4.55
N ARG A 43 5.35 9.39 3.91
CA ARG A 43 4.34 10.44 4.03
C ARG A 43 3.03 9.78 4.48
N PRO A 44 2.79 9.67 5.79
CA PRO A 44 1.67 8.92 6.32
C PRO A 44 0.33 9.55 5.93
N VAL A 45 -0.64 8.70 5.70
CA VAL A 45 -2.00 9.11 5.39
C VAL A 45 -2.90 9.03 6.64
N PRO A 46 -3.92 9.89 6.78
CA PRO A 46 -4.93 9.74 7.81
C PRO A 46 -5.64 8.39 7.73
N PHE A 47 -6.09 7.88 8.87
CA PHE A 47 -6.72 6.56 8.95
C PHE A 47 -7.92 6.40 8.01
N ASP A 48 -8.69 7.47 7.80
CA ASP A 48 -9.88 7.49 6.95
C ASP A 48 -9.60 7.75 5.45
N PHE A 49 -8.31 8.00 5.08
CA PHE A 49 -7.93 8.30 3.70
C PHE A 49 -8.34 7.20 2.73
N ASN A 50 -7.98 5.95 3.05
CA ASN A 50 -8.28 4.82 2.18
C ASN A 50 -9.79 4.62 1.97
N LYS A 51 -10.59 4.89 3.01
CA LYS A 51 -12.06 4.85 2.90
C LYS A 51 -12.57 5.94 1.96
N LYS A 52 -12.04 7.15 2.06
CA LYS A 52 -12.39 8.27 1.16
C LYS A 52 -12.01 7.96 -0.29
N VAL A 53 -10.84 7.36 -0.53
CA VAL A 53 -10.43 6.91 -1.87
C VAL A 53 -11.38 5.84 -2.40
N ARG A 54 -11.77 4.85 -1.57
CA ARG A 54 -12.75 3.82 -1.94
C ARG A 54 -14.08 4.45 -2.36
N ASP A 55 -14.60 5.38 -1.56
CA ASP A 55 -15.85 6.06 -1.85
C ASP A 55 -15.80 6.85 -3.17
N LEU A 56 -14.67 7.50 -3.47
CA LEU A 56 -14.48 8.16 -4.76
C LEU A 56 -14.41 7.16 -5.91
N CYS A 57 -13.71 6.05 -5.74
CA CYS A 57 -13.67 5.00 -6.77
C CYS A 57 -15.08 4.48 -7.06
N ASP A 58 -15.90 4.28 -6.04
CA ASP A 58 -17.30 3.84 -6.20
C ASP A 58 -18.15 4.93 -6.88
N GLU A 59 -18.00 6.22 -6.50
CA GLU A 59 -18.71 7.35 -7.12
C GLU A 59 -18.39 7.50 -8.62
N PHE A 60 -17.15 7.21 -9.02
CA PHE A 60 -16.69 7.42 -10.40
C PHE A 60 -16.62 6.14 -11.23
N GLY A 61 -16.91 4.98 -10.68
CA GLY A 61 -16.83 3.69 -11.36
C GLY A 61 -15.39 3.25 -11.66
N ALA A 62 -14.42 3.69 -10.87
CA ALA A 62 -13.03 3.31 -10.99
C ALA A 62 -12.68 2.13 -10.08
N LEU A 63 -11.68 1.34 -10.46
CA LEU A 63 -11.14 0.31 -9.59
C LEU A 63 -10.21 0.93 -8.52
N LEU A 64 -10.26 0.41 -7.29
CA LEU A 64 -9.27 0.70 -6.27
C LEU A 64 -8.22 -0.39 -6.25
N ILE A 65 -6.95 0.00 -6.37
CA ILE A 65 -5.80 -0.90 -6.30
C ILE A 65 -4.97 -0.55 -5.07
N PHE A 66 -4.78 -1.52 -4.18
CA PHE A 66 -3.83 -1.39 -3.08
C PHE A 66 -2.49 -1.99 -3.48
N ASP A 67 -1.44 -1.17 -3.43
CA ASP A 67 -0.08 -1.67 -3.44
C ASP A 67 0.31 -2.09 -2.02
N GLU A 68 0.18 -3.38 -1.77
CA GLU A 68 0.56 -4.02 -0.51
C GLU A 68 1.91 -4.75 -0.60
N VAL A 69 2.76 -4.36 -1.51
CA VAL A 69 4.12 -4.92 -1.62
C VAL A 69 4.90 -4.75 -0.30
N VAL A 70 4.66 -3.67 0.43
CA VAL A 70 5.27 -3.46 1.76
C VAL A 70 4.30 -3.79 2.90
N THR A 71 3.06 -3.37 2.81
CA THR A 71 2.09 -3.45 3.91
C THR A 71 1.49 -4.84 4.09
N GLY A 72 1.48 -5.64 3.04
CA GLY A 72 0.99 -7.02 3.09
C GLY A 72 1.73 -7.83 4.16
N PHE A 73 0.97 -8.43 5.07
CA PHE A 73 1.45 -9.22 6.21
C PHE A 73 2.29 -8.47 7.25
N ARG A 74 2.49 -7.14 7.11
CA ARG A 74 3.17 -6.32 8.12
C ARG A 74 2.20 -5.67 9.10
N LEU A 75 1.00 -5.31 8.63
CA LEU A 75 -0.07 -4.72 9.44
C LEU A 75 -1.02 -5.77 10.02
N GLY A 76 -0.75 -7.04 9.79
CA GLY A 76 -1.55 -8.19 10.15
C GLY A 76 -1.65 -9.18 8.99
N MET A 77 -2.20 -10.37 9.23
CA MET A 77 -2.40 -11.38 8.17
C MET A 77 -3.38 -10.88 7.08
N GLY A 78 -4.29 -9.98 7.42
CA GLY A 78 -5.19 -9.32 6.46
C GLY A 78 -4.58 -8.12 5.72
N GLY A 79 -3.30 -7.81 5.94
CA GLY A 79 -2.64 -6.66 5.32
C GLY A 79 -3.29 -5.31 5.67
N ALA A 80 -3.03 -4.30 4.86
CA ALA A 80 -3.62 -2.97 5.04
C ALA A 80 -5.13 -2.95 4.83
N GLN A 81 -5.66 -3.78 3.93
CA GLN A 81 -7.11 -3.89 3.73
C GLN A 81 -7.82 -4.35 5.02
N GLY A 82 -7.24 -5.28 5.77
CA GLY A 82 -7.76 -5.68 7.08
C GLY A 82 -7.57 -4.60 8.14
N TYR A 83 -6.41 -3.96 8.17
CA TYR A 83 -6.06 -2.92 9.13
C TYR A 83 -6.97 -1.69 9.03
N PHE A 84 -7.22 -1.20 7.81
CA PHE A 84 -8.08 -0.04 7.56
C PHE A 84 -9.56 -0.39 7.37
N ASN A 85 -9.90 -1.67 7.33
CA ASN A 85 -11.24 -2.17 6.99
C ASN A 85 -11.76 -1.61 5.66
N VAL A 86 -10.89 -1.61 4.64
CA VAL A 86 -11.20 -1.15 3.28
C VAL A 86 -10.86 -2.25 2.29
N LYS A 87 -11.81 -2.68 1.49
CA LYS A 87 -11.63 -3.73 0.48
C LYS A 87 -11.29 -3.10 -0.88
N PRO A 88 -10.07 -3.27 -1.40
CA PRO A 88 -9.74 -2.87 -2.76
C PRO A 88 -10.35 -3.84 -3.78
N ASP A 89 -10.38 -3.43 -5.05
CA ASP A 89 -10.74 -4.31 -6.17
C ASP A 89 -9.58 -5.20 -6.58
N ILE A 90 -8.35 -4.68 -6.45
CA ILE A 90 -7.10 -5.38 -6.75
C ILE A 90 -6.10 -5.12 -5.62
N THR A 91 -5.33 -6.13 -5.26
CA THR A 91 -4.20 -6.03 -4.34
C THR A 91 -2.94 -6.56 -5.00
N ILE A 92 -1.85 -5.81 -4.89
CA ILE A 92 -0.53 -6.19 -5.37
C ILE A 92 0.31 -6.63 -4.18
N PHE A 93 0.92 -7.81 -4.25
CA PHE A 93 1.76 -8.39 -3.20
C PHE A 93 3.18 -8.62 -3.70
N GLY A 94 4.14 -8.47 -2.80
CA GLY A 94 5.55 -8.76 -3.06
C GLY A 94 6.32 -9.00 -1.77
N LYS A 95 7.63 -8.89 -1.83
CA LYS A 95 8.53 -9.00 -0.67
C LYS A 95 8.27 -10.27 0.16
N CYS A 96 7.66 -10.17 1.34
CA CYS A 96 7.50 -11.29 2.27
C CYS A 96 6.66 -12.46 1.72
N ILE A 97 5.81 -12.23 0.71
CA ILE A 97 5.04 -13.31 0.08
C ILE A 97 5.92 -14.40 -0.54
N THR A 98 7.19 -14.10 -0.79
CA THR A 98 8.14 -15.05 -1.40
C THR A 98 9.01 -15.78 -0.38
N GLY A 99 8.81 -15.55 0.92
CA GLY A 99 9.66 -16.11 1.97
C GLY A 99 11.13 -15.67 1.91
N GLY A 100 11.40 -14.52 1.25
CA GLY A 100 12.74 -13.97 1.07
C GLY A 100 13.43 -14.39 -0.22
N TYR A 101 12.85 -15.27 -1.02
CA TYR A 101 13.40 -15.65 -2.33
C TYR A 101 12.99 -14.64 -3.42
N PRO A 102 13.84 -14.43 -4.44
CA PRO A 102 13.61 -13.44 -5.47
C PRO A 102 12.59 -13.88 -6.53
N MET A 103 12.19 -12.94 -7.38
CA MET A 103 11.51 -13.17 -8.65
C MET A 103 10.10 -13.73 -8.53
N ALA A 104 9.38 -13.40 -7.48
CA ALA A 104 7.96 -13.69 -7.39
C ALA A 104 7.20 -12.53 -6.72
N GLY A 105 5.94 -12.47 -7.00
CA GLY A 105 4.96 -11.55 -6.44
C GLY A 105 3.57 -12.12 -6.72
N GLY A 106 2.53 -11.39 -6.35
CA GLY A 106 1.17 -11.81 -6.57
C GLY A 106 0.26 -10.63 -6.85
N VAL A 107 -0.79 -10.89 -7.60
CA VAL A 107 -1.92 -9.99 -7.77
C VAL A 107 -3.18 -10.77 -7.42
N GLY A 108 -3.97 -10.23 -6.52
CA GLY A 108 -5.25 -10.79 -6.13
C GLY A 108 -6.35 -9.74 -6.29
N GLY A 109 -7.60 -10.17 -6.38
CA GLY A 109 -8.70 -9.21 -6.49
C GLY A 109 -10.03 -9.84 -6.87
N ARG A 110 -10.95 -8.99 -7.28
CA ARG A 110 -12.28 -9.40 -7.74
C ARG A 110 -12.17 -10.38 -8.91
N ALA A 111 -12.96 -11.43 -8.86
CA ALA A 111 -12.92 -12.50 -9.86
C ALA A 111 -13.18 -12.00 -11.30
N ASP A 112 -14.11 -11.06 -11.46
CA ASP A 112 -14.45 -10.46 -12.76
C ASP A 112 -13.30 -9.63 -13.36
N VAL A 113 -12.41 -9.10 -12.55
CA VAL A 113 -11.20 -8.38 -12.97
C VAL A 113 -10.04 -9.34 -13.22
N ILE A 114 -9.80 -10.26 -12.29
CA ILE A 114 -8.66 -11.20 -12.34
C ILE A 114 -8.79 -12.22 -13.47
N GLN A 115 -10.01 -12.52 -13.94
CA GLN A 115 -10.22 -13.35 -15.13
C GLN A 115 -9.43 -12.89 -16.36
N CYS A 116 -9.10 -11.61 -16.49
CA CYS A 116 -8.26 -11.10 -17.58
C CYS A 116 -6.86 -11.73 -17.63
N PHE A 117 -6.41 -12.32 -16.51
CA PHE A 117 -5.14 -13.06 -16.46
C PHE A 117 -5.28 -14.53 -16.90
N ALA A 118 -6.50 -15.05 -17.06
CA ALA A 118 -6.71 -16.44 -17.46
C ALA A 118 -6.24 -16.68 -18.90
N ALA A 119 -5.18 -17.48 -19.06
CA ALA A 119 -4.55 -17.75 -20.33
C ALA A 119 -5.35 -18.78 -21.17
N GLY A 120 -6.49 -18.40 -21.67
CA GLY A 120 -7.16 -19.15 -22.74
C GLY A 120 -8.21 -20.17 -22.34
N ILE A 121 -8.25 -20.67 -21.12
CA ILE A 121 -9.31 -21.58 -20.65
C ILE A 121 -10.35 -20.77 -19.90
N GLY A 122 -11.50 -20.50 -20.54
CA GLY A 122 -12.59 -19.72 -19.95
C GLY A 122 -12.44 -18.21 -19.97
N GLY A 123 -11.44 -17.67 -20.67
CA GLY A 123 -11.22 -16.22 -20.77
C GLY A 123 -12.17 -15.54 -21.76
N THR A 124 -12.58 -14.31 -21.46
CA THR A 124 -13.58 -13.52 -22.22
C THR A 124 -13.02 -12.78 -23.46
N GLY A 125 -11.79 -13.07 -23.89
CA GLY A 125 -11.20 -12.46 -25.10
C GLY A 125 -10.22 -11.30 -24.83
N GLU A 126 -10.49 -10.41 -23.91
CA GLU A 126 -9.51 -9.39 -23.47
C GLU A 126 -8.57 -10.00 -22.43
N ARG A 127 -7.25 -9.83 -22.64
CA ARG A 127 -6.24 -10.46 -21.79
C ARG A 127 -5.21 -9.46 -21.31
N ALA A 128 -4.90 -9.51 -20.01
CA ALA A 128 -3.71 -8.89 -19.46
C ALA A 128 -2.54 -9.88 -19.52
N TYR A 129 -1.40 -9.45 -20.05
CA TYR A 129 -0.22 -10.28 -20.08
C TYR A 129 0.40 -10.39 -18.70
N VAL A 130 0.60 -11.62 -18.23
CA VAL A 130 1.37 -11.94 -17.04
C VAL A 130 2.52 -12.84 -17.49
N GLY A 131 3.75 -12.41 -17.30
CA GLY A 131 4.88 -13.17 -17.77
C GLY A 131 6.22 -12.69 -17.24
N GLY A 132 7.20 -13.49 -17.52
CA GLY A 132 8.58 -13.38 -17.08
C GLY A 132 9.13 -14.78 -16.83
N THR A 133 10.31 -15.06 -17.31
CA THR A 133 10.93 -16.42 -17.27
C THR A 133 10.94 -17.02 -15.85
N LEU A 134 11.12 -16.18 -14.83
CA LEU A 134 11.19 -16.60 -13.44
C LEU A 134 9.94 -16.27 -12.62
N SER A 135 8.90 -15.73 -13.26
CA SER A 135 7.64 -15.42 -12.58
C SER A 135 7.00 -16.68 -12.01
N ALA A 136 6.50 -16.58 -10.78
CA ALA A 136 5.89 -17.68 -10.05
C ALA A 136 6.77 -18.96 -10.01
N ASN A 137 8.09 -18.80 -9.92
CA ASN A 137 8.98 -19.96 -9.86
C ASN A 137 8.67 -20.81 -8.61
N PRO A 138 8.77 -22.15 -8.72
CA PRO A 138 8.36 -23.05 -7.66
C PRO A 138 9.09 -22.86 -6.33
N LEU A 139 10.38 -22.47 -6.37
CA LEU A 139 11.17 -22.27 -5.17
C LEU A 139 10.65 -21.09 -4.35
N SER A 140 10.43 -19.93 -4.96
CA SER A 140 9.89 -18.75 -4.27
C SER A 140 8.45 -18.94 -3.82
N CYS A 141 7.63 -19.64 -4.63
CA CYS A 141 6.25 -19.94 -4.23
C CYS A 141 6.20 -20.89 -3.04
N LEU A 142 7.03 -21.93 -3.02
CA LEU A 142 7.07 -22.89 -1.92
C LEU A 142 7.62 -22.24 -0.63
N ALA A 143 8.69 -21.47 -0.73
CA ALA A 143 9.23 -20.73 0.40
C ALA A 143 8.21 -19.74 0.98
N GLY A 144 7.51 -19.01 0.11
CA GLY A 144 6.42 -18.11 0.50
C GLY A 144 5.27 -18.83 1.20
N TYR A 145 4.85 -19.97 0.67
CA TYR A 145 3.82 -20.78 1.30
C TYR A 145 4.14 -21.16 2.74
N PHE A 146 5.34 -21.69 3.00
CA PHE A 146 5.74 -22.03 4.36
C PHE A 146 5.97 -20.82 5.24
N ALA A 147 6.52 -19.73 4.68
CA ALA A 147 6.71 -18.48 5.43
C ALA A 147 5.36 -17.90 5.90
N LEU A 148 4.35 -17.88 5.05
CA LEU A 148 3.02 -17.37 5.40
C LEU A 148 2.33 -18.25 6.46
N GLN A 149 2.43 -19.58 6.34
CA GLN A 149 1.92 -20.48 7.36
C GLN A 149 2.59 -20.25 8.73
N GLU A 150 3.91 -20.07 8.73
CA GLU A 150 4.65 -19.82 9.97
C GLU A 150 4.33 -18.46 10.57
N MET A 151 4.15 -17.42 9.73
CA MET A 151 3.72 -16.09 10.16
C MET A 151 2.34 -16.14 10.83
N GLU A 152 1.40 -16.88 10.27
CA GLU A 152 0.07 -17.09 10.86
C GLU A 152 0.17 -17.87 12.16
N ARG A 153 0.87 -19.01 12.18
CA ARG A 153 1.05 -19.87 13.35
C ARG A 153 1.67 -19.14 14.54
N THR A 154 2.63 -18.27 14.29
CA THR A 154 3.35 -17.52 15.33
C THR A 154 2.73 -16.17 15.64
N ASN A 155 1.72 -15.74 14.89
CA ASN A 155 1.16 -14.39 14.96
C ASN A 155 2.24 -13.30 14.77
N ALA A 156 3.19 -13.56 13.86
CA ALA A 156 4.37 -12.75 13.66
C ALA A 156 4.10 -11.25 13.42
N PRO A 157 3.07 -10.85 12.63
CA PRO A 157 2.77 -9.43 12.42
C PRO A 157 2.43 -8.69 13.72
N VAL A 158 1.72 -9.33 14.65
CA VAL A 158 1.37 -8.71 15.93
C VAL A 158 2.61 -8.56 16.82
N ILE A 159 3.45 -9.60 16.90
CA ILE A 159 4.73 -9.55 17.67
C ILE A 159 5.64 -8.45 17.12
N ALA A 160 5.77 -8.37 15.79
CA ALA A 160 6.56 -7.34 15.13
C ALA A 160 5.96 -5.93 15.37
N GLY A 161 4.63 -5.79 15.36
CA GLY A 161 3.94 -4.54 15.68
C GLY A 161 4.24 -4.06 17.10
N GLN A 162 4.15 -4.95 18.09
CA GLN A 162 4.52 -4.64 19.48
C GLN A 162 5.99 -4.23 19.63
N ALA A 163 6.89 -4.81 18.83
CA ALA A 163 8.28 -4.38 18.78
C ALA A 163 8.41 -2.98 18.16
N GLY A 164 7.62 -2.70 17.12
CA GLY A 164 7.51 -1.36 16.52
C GLY A 164 7.07 -0.31 17.53
N ASP A 165 6.03 -0.59 18.30
CA ASP A 165 5.52 0.33 19.35
C ASP A 165 6.60 0.63 20.41
N ARG A 166 7.33 -0.41 20.86
CA ARG A 166 8.44 -0.22 21.81
C ARG A 166 9.56 0.63 21.23
N LEU A 167 9.93 0.37 19.97
CA LEU A 167 10.98 1.14 19.28
C LEU A 167 10.57 2.60 19.12
N THR A 168 9.36 2.85 18.66
CA THR A 168 8.82 4.21 18.48
C THR A 168 8.77 4.96 19.82
N GLY A 169 8.27 4.33 20.88
CA GLY A 169 8.26 4.94 22.22
C GLY A 169 9.66 5.27 22.75
N GLY A 170 10.63 4.37 22.54
CA GLY A 170 12.02 4.61 22.94
C GLY A 170 12.67 5.75 22.16
N LEU A 171 12.46 5.81 20.84
CA LEU A 171 12.98 6.89 20.01
C LEU A 171 12.31 8.24 20.35
N GLN A 172 11.00 8.26 20.60
CA GLN A 172 10.30 9.47 21.01
C GLN A 172 10.84 10.02 22.33
N ALA A 173 11.10 9.16 23.31
CA ALA A 173 11.69 9.58 24.59
C ALA A 173 13.08 10.22 24.41
N ILE A 174 13.88 9.75 23.45
CA ILE A 174 15.18 10.36 23.11
C ILE A 174 14.98 11.72 22.43
N ILE A 175 14.07 11.80 21.47
CA ILE A 175 13.72 13.03 20.75
C ILE A 175 13.31 14.10 21.77
N ASP A 176 12.41 13.77 22.69
CA ASP A 176 11.90 14.71 23.70
C ASP A 176 13.01 15.15 24.67
N ARG A 177 13.82 14.19 25.15
CA ARG A 177 14.92 14.46 26.09
C ARG A 177 15.95 15.42 25.52
N TYR A 178 16.31 15.25 24.27
CA TYR A 178 17.35 16.05 23.61
C TYR A 178 16.79 17.18 22.75
N LYS A 179 15.45 17.33 22.70
CA LYS A 179 14.74 18.34 21.90
C LYS A 179 15.18 18.31 20.44
N LEU A 180 15.27 17.11 19.88
CA LEU A 180 15.67 16.92 18.49
C LEU A 180 14.55 17.32 17.54
N PRO A 181 14.84 17.95 16.40
CA PRO A 181 13.85 18.28 15.38
C PRO A 181 13.51 17.05 14.50
N PHE A 182 13.25 15.93 15.14
CA PHE A 182 12.96 14.66 14.47
C PHE A 182 11.52 14.24 14.71
N VAL A 183 10.99 13.44 13.81
CA VAL A 183 9.65 12.84 13.92
C VAL A 183 9.79 11.32 13.90
N VAL A 184 9.12 10.63 14.82
CA VAL A 184 9.04 9.18 14.83
C VAL A 184 7.59 8.76 14.90
N TYR A 185 7.22 7.76 14.11
CA TYR A 185 5.89 7.17 14.11
C TYR A 185 5.94 5.74 13.59
N ASN A 186 4.89 4.98 13.82
CA ASN A 186 4.75 3.64 13.25
C ASN A 186 3.30 3.32 12.89
N GLN A 187 3.17 2.37 11.99
CA GLN A 187 1.94 1.65 11.73
C GLN A 187 2.26 0.15 11.80
N GLY A 188 1.84 -0.49 12.88
CA GLY A 188 2.24 -1.86 13.16
C GLY A 188 3.77 -1.99 13.22
N SER A 189 4.34 -2.91 12.44
CA SER A 189 5.79 -3.13 12.37
C SER A 189 6.56 -2.17 11.46
N ILE A 190 5.88 -1.27 10.78
CA ILE A 190 6.51 -0.27 9.91
C ILE A 190 6.81 0.97 10.77
N VAL A 191 8.08 1.17 11.08
CA VAL A 191 8.56 2.30 11.91
C VAL A 191 9.35 3.26 11.04
N HIS A 192 9.06 4.54 11.16
CA HIS A 192 9.78 5.62 10.51
C HIS A 192 10.42 6.54 11.53
N LEU A 193 11.68 6.88 11.31
CA LEU A 193 12.39 7.96 11.99
C LEU A 193 12.82 8.98 10.92
N GLU A 194 12.18 10.13 10.92
CA GLU A 194 12.46 11.21 10.00
C GLU A 194 13.35 12.25 10.69
N THR A 195 14.52 12.49 10.13
CA THR A 195 15.57 13.34 10.71
C THR A 195 15.88 14.60 9.89
N SER A 196 15.28 14.72 8.69
CA SER A 196 15.48 15.88 7.82
C SER A 196 14.64 17.09 8.20
N GLY A 197 13.64 16.90 9.06
CA GLY A 197 12.66 17.92 9.40
C GLY A 197 11.59 18.17 8.31
N VAL A 198 11.64 17.46 7.17
CA VAL A 198 10.70 17.67 6.05
C VAL A 198 9.27 17.41 6.47
N MET A 199 9.01 16.45 7.36
CA MET A 199 7.66 16.19 7.87
C MET A 199 7.12 17.28 8.81
N LEU A 200 7.99 18.12 9.37
CA LEU A 200 7.59 19.29 10.13
C LEU A 200 7.18 20.45 9.21
N LEU A 201 7.44 20.29 7.89
CA LEU A 201 7.16 21.30 6.88
C LEU A 201 5.84 20.96 6.18
N ASP A 202 4.88 21.88 6.21
CA ASP A 202 3.73 21.80 5.32
C ASP A 202 4.14 22.27 3.92
N LEU A 203 4.56 21.34 3.07
CA LEU A 203 5.05 21.64 1.71
C LEU A 203 4.03 22.34 0.81
N LYS A 204 2.73 22.32 1.16
CA LYS A 204 1.68 23.11 0.47
C LYS A 204 1.62 24.57 0.96
N ASN A 205 2.11 24.83 2.14
CA ASN A 205 2.10 26.14 2.77
C ASN A 205 3.48 26.47 3.34
N PRO A 206 4.49 26.66 2.47
CA PRO A 206 5.87 26.92 2.91
C PRO A 206 6.00 28.16 3.81
N ASP A 207 5.07 29.11 3.73
CA ASP A 207 5.04 30.32 4.58
C ASP A 207 4.65 30.04 6.03
N LYS A 208 4.18 28.82 6.35
CA LYS A 208 3.90 28.36 7.74
C LYS A 208 5.11 27.72 8.42
N LEU A 209 6.26 27.75 7.79
CA LEU A 209 7.50 27.15 8.24
C LEU A 209 8.24 27.95 9.33
N PHE A 210 7.82 29.16 9.60
CA PHE A 210 8.49 30.08 10.54
C PHE A 210 7.50 30.79 11.44
#